data_b3765787536cb36d15f7fe5f7a5678b1
#
_entry.id   b3765787536cb36d15f7fe5f7a5678b1
#
_cell.length_a   1.000
_cell.length_b   1.000
_cell.length_c   1.000
_cell.angle_alpha   90.00
_cell.angle_beta   90.00
_cell.angle_gamma   90.00
#
_symmetry.space_group_name_H-M   'P 1'
#
loop_
_entity.id
_entity.type
_entity.pdbx_description
1 polymer ?
#
loop_
_entity_poly.entity_id
_entity_poly.type
_entity_poly.pdbx_seq_one_letter_code
_entity_poly.pdbx_strand_id
1 'polypeptide(L)'
;LEVKSFTVDSDNLYVLDNIGKKLLAYDPLTGEYKASREMPIVAWDVEVLSNGDFIFAFVTAGGKSSKEQPPYRLFVTDNDLNIKIQMLGYGEKEGSDAFGYGRFFSTYRDKILFCSYGNDAYYVLDRGNGEIIETVGIDFENKASRKDKNDVSLINSFTHLGSVPIVCGDYLFCDITTKDAGGGYCLYGSNTNGFVSNPENGGRNCMLEPVCSYADSFVSVLEDRDMYDFIVSTGFQKAGEDAENALDSGSLVLLFYHMI
;
A
#
# COMPACT_ATOMS: atom_id res chain seq x y z
N LEU A 1 -6.13 20.51 -7.36
CA LEU A 1 -6.36 19.24 -6.65
C LEU A 1 -5.40 18.19 -7.20
N GLU A 2 -4.58 17.61 -6.34
CA GLU A 2 -3.83 16.38 -6.65
C GLU A 2 -4.25 15.32 -5.64
N VAL A 3 -5.06 14.38 -6.08
CA VAL A 3 -5.44 13.23 -5.24
C VAL A 3 -4.21 12.37 -5.04
N LYS A 4 -3.73 12.30 -3.81
CA LYS A 4 -2.56 11.50 -3.45
C LYS A 4 -2.93 10.14 -2.89
N SER A 5 -3.93 10.13 -2.02
CA SER A 5 -4.50 8.95 -1.40
C SER A 5 -5.93 9.21 -0.97
N PHE A 6 -6.62 8.17 -0.60
CA PHE A 6 -7.95 8.26 -0.01
C PHE A 6 -8.17 7.13 0.99
N THR A 7 -9.08 7.37 1.94
CA THR A 7 -9.58 6.35 2.87
C THR A 7 -11.06 6.56 3.10
N VAL A 8 -11.75 5.55 3.60
CA VAL A 8 -13.21 5.59 3.78
C VAL A 8 -13.61 4.99 5.13
N ASP A 9 -14.53 5.67 5.80
CA ASP A 9 -15.31 5.13 6.92
C ASP A 9 -16.78 4.95 6.53
N SER A 10 -17.66 4.70 7.52
CA SER A 10 -19.09 4.52 7.26
C SER A 10 -19.77 5.75 6.68
N ASP A 11 -19.25 6.93 6.97
CA ASP A 11 -19.93 8.21 6.73
C ASP A 11 -19.24 9.08 5.68
N ASN A 12 -17.93 8.88 5.48
CA ASN A 12 -17.14 9.78 4.66
C ASN A 12 -16.12 9.03 3.78
N LEU A 13 -15.93 9.54 2.58
CA LEU A 13 -14.75 9.33 1.76
C LEU A 13 -13.80 10.51 1.99
N TYR A 14 -12.64 10.23 2.56
CA TYR A 14 -11.59 11.21 2.77
C TYR A 14 -10.58 11.16 1.64
N VAL A 15 -10.28 12.32 1.07
CA VAL A 15 -9.31 12.46 -0.04
C VAL A 15 -8.18 13.37 0.39
N LEU A 16 -6.96 12.86 0.31
CA LEU A 16 -5.74 13.61 0.59
C LEU A 16 -5.32 14.42 -0.64
N ASP A 17 -5.48 15.74 -0.58
CA ASP A 17 -4.97 16.70 -1.57
C ASP A 17 -3.61 17.23 -1.13
N ASN A 18 -2.57 16.72 -1.76
CA ASN A 18 -1.20 17.03 -1.37
C ASN A 18 -0.77 18.45 -1.80
N ILE A 19 -1.20 18.92 -2.97
CA ILE A 19 -0.91 20.29 -3.44
C ILE A 19 -1.68 21.31 -2.60
N GLY A 20 -2.96 21.07 -2.37
CA GLY A 20 -3.79 21.95 -1.56
C GLY A 20 -3.50 21.84 -0.05
N LYS A 21 -2.71 20.86 0.37
CA LYS A 21 -2.43 20.54 1.78
C LYS A 21 -3.73 20.41 2.59
N LYS A 22 -4.67 19.62 2.07
CA LYS A 22 -5.99 19.44 2.65
C LYS A 22 -6.41 18.00 2.73
N LEU A 23 -7.16 17.69 3.74
CA LEU A 23 -7.99 16.49 3.82
C LEU A 23 -9.43 16.90 3.48
N LEU A 24 -9.94 16.38 2.37
CA LEU A 24 -11.28 16.66 1.86
C LEU A 24 -12.21 15.53 2.27
N ALA A 25 -13.43 15.84 2.68
CA ALA A 25 -14.44 14.85 3.01
C ALA A 25 -15.61 14.94 2.02
N TYR A 26 -16.02 13.79 1.53
CA TYR A 26 -17.15 13.61 0.63
C TYR A 26 -18.11 12.57 1.18
N ASP A 27 -19.34 12.59 0.71
CA ASP A 27 -20.26 11.49 0.91
C ASP A 27 -19.81 10.29 0.05
N PRO A 28 -19.64 9.09 0.64
CA PRO A 28 -19.10 7.95 -0.10
C PRO A 28 -20.07 7.38 -1.13
N LEU A 29 -21.37 7.65 -1.03
CA LEU A 29 -22.39 7.13 -1.94
C LEU A 29 -22.75 8.11 -3.05
N THR A 30 -22.82 9.41 -2.73
CA THR A 30 -23.25 10.45 -3.68
C THR A 30 -22.07 11.20 -4.30
N GLY A 31 -20.89 11.16 -3.66
CA GLY A 31 -19.74 11.97 -4.04
C GLY A 31 -19.89 13.45 -3.68
N GLU A 32 -20.92 13.83 -2.94
CA GLU A 32 -21.13 15.23 -2.53
C GLU A 32 -20.03 15.69 -1.56
N TYR A 33 -19.48 16.87 -1.85
CA TYR A 33 -18.48 17.49 -0.97
C TYR A 33 -19.12 17.90 0.37
N LYS A 34 -18.47 17.52 1.48
CA LYS A 34 -18.92 17.84 2.84
C LYS A 34 -18.06 18.88 3.53
N ALA A 35 -16.73 18.68 3.52
CA ALA A 35 -15.83 19.55 4.28
C ALA A 35 -14.38 19.46 3.78
N SER A 36 -13.56 20.42 4.19
CA SER A 36 -12.10 20.34 4.09
C SER A 36 -11.44 20.79 5.37
N ARG A 37 -10.28 20.18 5.68
CA ARG A 37 -9.42 20.55 6.80
C ARG A 37 -8.01 20.78 6.29
N GLU A 38 -7.33 21.79 6.81
CA GLU A 38 -5.94 22.04 6.47
C GLU A 38 -5.04 21.01 7.17
N MET A 39 -4.10 20.44 6.41
CA MET A 39 -3.16 19.46 6.93
C MET A 39 -2.02 20.16 7.66
N PRO A 40 -1.70 19.74 8.89
CA PRO A 40 -0.55 20.30 9.63
C PRO A 40 0.79 19.89 9.03
N ILE A 41 0.79 18.83 8.24
CA ILE A 41 1.97 18.23 7.60
C ILE A 41 1.63 17.84 6.15
N VAL A 42 2.64 17.75 5.30
CA VAL A 42 2.52 17.08 4.01
C VAL A 42 2.51 15.58 4.25
N ALA A 43 1.52 14.87 3.70
CA ALA A 43 1.41 13.42 3.81
C ALA A 43 1.32 12.78 2.43
N TRP A 44 1.71 11.52 2.34
CA TRP A 44 1.69 10.74 1.11
C TRP A 44 0.58 9.69 1.08
N ASP A 45 0.14 9.29 2.27
CA ASP A 45 -0.92 8.32 2.43
C ASP A 45 -1.71 8.59 3.71
N VAL A 46 -2.95 8.11 3.79
CA VAL A 46 -3.85 8.32 4.93
C VAL A 46 -4.76 7.12 5.14
N GLU A 47 -4.94 6.75 6.41
CA GLU A 47 -5.98 5.81 6.83
C GLU A 47 -6.79 6.39 7.98
N VAL A 48 -8.11 6.11 7.99
CA VAL A 48 -8.99 6.44 9.10
C VAL A 48 -8.98 5.30 10.13
N LEU A 49 -8.78 5.66 11.38
CA LEU A 49 -8.81 4.73 12.52
C LEU A 49 -10.25 4.46 12.97
N SER A 50 -10.45 3.32 13.63
CA SER A 50 -11.80 2.92 14.10
C SER A 50 -12.40 3.87 15.14
N ASN A 51 -11.58 4.69 15.78
CA ASN A 51 -12.00 5.72 16.74
C ASN A 51 -12.31 7.09 16.08
N GLY A 52 -12.19 7.19 14.74
CA GLY A 52 -12.38 8.44 13.98
C GLY A 52 -11.15 9.34 13.88
N ASP A 53 -10.03 8.96 14.49
CA ASP A 53 -8.72 9.59 14.31
C ASP A 53 -8.14 9.23 12.93
N PHE A 54 -7.02 9.84 12.55
CA PHE A 54 -6.33 9.54 11.29
C PHE A 54 -4.88 9.14 11.55
N ILE A 55 -4.38 8.22 10.71
CA ILE A 55 -2.95 7.98 10.59
C ILE A 55 -2.47 8.40 9.21
N PHE A 56 -1.37 9.12 9.19
CA PHE A 56 -0.74 9.62 7.97
C PHE A 56 0.66 9.04 7.80
N ALA A 57 1.00 8.69 6.57
CA ALA A 57 2.36 8.36 6.18
C ALA A 57 3.04 9.56 5.52
N PHE A 58 4.27 9.80 5.96
CA PHE A 58 5.16 10.76 5.34
C PHE A 58 6.44 10.05 4.87
N VAL A 59 6.87 10.38 3.66
CA VAL A 59 8.08 9.82 3.06
C VAL A 59 8.93 10.96 2.58
N THR A 60 10.19 11.01 3.00
CA THR A 60 11.12 12.05 2.54
C THR A 60 11.66 11.69 1.17
N ALA A 61 11.46 12.59 0.22
CA ALA A 61 12.13 12.51 -1.07
C ALA A 61 13.51 13.18 -0.99
N GLY A 62 14.58 12.36 -1.06
CA GLY A 62 15.92 12.90 -1.31
C GLY A 62 16.59 13.66 -0.18
N GLY A 63 17.06 12.96 0.82
CA GLY A 63 18.38 13.15 1.39
C GLY A 63 18.71 14.32 2.27
N LYS A 64 17.79 15.17 2.69
CA LYS A 64 17.95 16.04 3.89
C LYS A 64 16.58 16.50 4.33
N SER A 65 16.23 16.21 5.58
CA SER A 65 15.07 16.86 6.18
C SER A 65 15.26 18.38 6.07
N SER A 66 14.43 19.05 5.28
CA SER A 66 14.32 20.49 5.39
C SER A 66 13.77 20.79 6.79
N LYS A 67 14.02 21.99 7.31
CA LYS A 67 13.47 22.42 8.60
C LYS A 67 11.92 22.38 8.63
N GLU A 68 11.30 22.19 7.47
CA GLU A 68 9.85 22.13 7.27
C GLU A 68 9.31 20.69 7.16
N GLN A 69 10.19 19.67 7.13
CA GLN A 69 9.78 18.28 7.02
C GLN A 69 9.72 17.63 8.41
N PRO A 70 8.63 16.89 8.70
CA PRO A 70 8.52 16.22 9.97
C PRO A 70 9.59 15.13 10.09
N PRO A 71 10.17 14.96 11.29
CA PRO A 71 11.23 13.99 11.52
C PRO A 71 10.74 12.54 11.69
N TYR A 72 9.50 12.25 11.34
CA TYR A 72 8.85 10.95 11.55
C TYR A 72 8.12 10.47 10.29
N ARG A 73 8.01 9.16 10.13
CA ARG A 73 7.31 8.53 9.00
C ARG A 73 5.81 8.40 9.20
N LEU A 74 5.38 8.26 10.46
CA LEU A 74 3.97 8.07 10.81
C LEU A 74 3.52 9.11 11.82
N PHE A 75 2.29 9.59 11.62
CA PHE A 75 1.61 10.54 12.49
C PHE A 75 0.19 10.07 12.74
N VAL A 76 -0.20 9.99 14.01
CA VAL A 76 -1.60 9.86 14.39
C VAL A 76 -2.10 11.22 14.80
N THR A 77 -3.24 11.62 14.26
CA THR A 77 -3.94 12.86 14.62
C THR A 77 -5.31 12.54 15.17
N ASP A 78 -5.87 13.46 15.94
CA ASP A 78 -7.30 13.43 16.22
C ASP A 78 -8.13 13.82 14.98
N ASN A 79 -9.46 13.80 15.13
CA ASN A 79 -10.37 14.16 14.05
C ASN A 79 -10.24 15.63 13.59
N ASP A 80 -9.70 16.51 14.43
CA ASP A 80 -9.41 17.92 14.10
C ASP A 80 -8.01 18.12 13.51
N LEU A 81 -7.29 17.03 13.22
CA LEU A 81 -5.93 16.96 12.68
C LEU A 81 -4.84 17.49 13.63
N ASN A 82 -5.10 17.55 14.94
CA ASN A 82 -4.03 17.80 15.92
C ASN A 82 -3.18 16.54 16.10
N ILE A 83 -1.85 16.68 15.97
CA ILE A 83 -0.92 15.54 16.10
C ILE A 83 -0.93 15.01 17.53
N LYS A 84 -1.23 13.72 17.69
CA LYS A 84 -1.25 12.99 18.98
C LYS A 84 -0.01 12.12 19.16
N ILE A 85 0.38 11.39 18.11
CA ILE A 85 1.49 10.42 18.15
C ILE A 85 2.38 10.60 16.93
N GLN A 86 3.67 10.42 17.13
CA GLN A 86 4.69 10.44 16.08
C GLN A 86 5.55 9.19 16.22
N MET A 87 5.73 8.44 15.13
CA MET A 87 6.42 7.16 15.13
C MET A 87 7.39 7.03 13.95
N LEU A 88 8.34 6.12 14.10
CA LEU A 88 9.35 5.79 13.07
C LEU A 88 10.15 7.02 12.65
N GLY A 89 10.84 7.61 13.65
CA GLY A 89 11.70 8.79 13.42
C GLY A 89 12.79 8.53 12.40
N TYR A 90 13.09 9.54 11.58
CA TYR A 90 14.30 9.55 10.76
C TYR A 90 15.51 9.81 11.65
N GLY A 91 16.47 8.88 11.66
CA GLY A 91 17.74 9.12 12.34
C GLY A 91 18.57 10.18 11.60
N GLU A 92 19.45 10.87 12.33
CA GLU A 92 20.34 11.92 11.76
C GLU A 92 21.17 11.43 10.54
N LYS A 93 21.33 10.12 10.38
CA LYS A 93 22.11 9.46 9.32
C LYS A 93 21.26 8.57 8.41
N GLU A 94 19.95 8.52 8.64
CA GLU A 94 19.08 7.80 7.72
C GLU A 94 18.78 8.70 6.55
N GLY A 95 19.21 8.25 5.36
CA GLY A 95 18.85 8.88 4.11
C GLY A 95 17.35 8.86 3.89
N SER A 96 16.94 9.50 2.81
CA SER A 96 15.55 9.45 2.34
C SER A 96 15.08 8.02 2.17
N ASP A 97 13.83 7.76 2.50
CA ASP A 97 13.16 6.61 1.94
C ASP A 97 13.23 6.70 0.41
N ALA A 98 13.54 5.59 -0.25
CA ALA A 98 13.53 5.59 -1.69
C ALA A 98 12.12 5.96 -2.19
N PHE A 99 12.07 6.73 -3.27
CA PHE A 99 10.81 7.17 -3.85
C PHE A 99 10.11 5.97 -4.47
N GLY A 100 9.02 5.50 -3.86
CA GLY A 100 8.11 4.55 -4.44
C GLY A 100 6.78 5.23 -4.78
N TYR A 101 6.28 4.98 -5.99
CA TYR A 101 4.91 5.33 -6.35
C TYR A 101 4.00 4.20 -5.89
N GLY A 102 3.59 4.21 -4.64
CA GLY A 102 2.75 3.14 -4.13
C GLY A 102 1.95 3.59 -2.93
N ARG A 103 1.07 2.71 -2.50
CA ARG A 103 0.38 2.84 -1.23
C ARG A 103 1.35 2.46 -0.12
N PHE A 104 1.29 3.20 0.98
CA PHE A 104 2.08 2.94 2.16
C PHE A 104 1.28 2.16 3.21
N PHE A 105 -0.05 2.20 3.09
CA PHE A 105 -0.97 1.47 3.96
C PHE A 105 -1.74 0.40 3.21
N SER A 106 -1.98 -0.71 3.89
CA SER A 106 -3.02 -1.68 3.57
C SER A 106 -3.78 -2.05 4.85
N THR A 107 -5.04 -2.42 4.71
CA THR A 107 -5.89 -2.75 5.84
C THR A 107 -6.33 -4.21 5.80
N TYR A 108 -6.36 -4.85 6.97
CA TYR A 108 -6.90 -6.19 7.11
C TYR A 108 -7.53 -6.35 8.49
N ARG A 109 -8.87 -6.51 8.52
CA ARG A 109 -9.65 -6.61 9.77
C ARG A 109 -9.42 -5.41 10.69
N ASP A 110 -8.88 -5.64 11.88
CA ASP A 110 -8.55 -4.67 12.92
C ASP A 110 -7.10 -4.15 12.87
N LYS A 111 -6.42 -4.38 11.75
CA LYS A 111 -5.01 -4.02 11.57
C LYS A 111 -4.82 -3.11 10.36
N ILE A 112 -3.80 -2.27 10.46
CA ILE A 112 -3.23 -1.51 9.35
C ILE A 112 -1.79 -1.98 9.18
N LEU A 113 -1.38 -2.30 7.97
CA LEU A 113 0.00 -2.56 7.65
C LEU A 113 0.61 -1.30 7.06
N PHE A 114 1.86 -1.02 7.42
CA PHE A 114 2.64 0.08 6.88
C PHE A 114 3.99 -0.42 6.38
N CYS A 115 4.37 0.00 5.19
CA CYS A 115 5.71 -0.19 4.65
C CYS A 115 6.11 1.04 3.84
N SER A 116 7.35 1.48 3.98
CA SER A 116 7.94 2.42 3.04
C SER A 116 8.82 1.67 2.04
N TYR A 117 8.84 2.16 0.79
CA TYR A 117 9.59 1.57 -0.31
C TYR A 117 11.06 1.32 0.05
N GLY A 118 11.62 0.22 -0.42
CA GLY A 118 13.01 -0.10 -0.22
C GLY A 118 13.34 -0.73 1.13
N ASN A 119 12.33 -1.11 1.92
CA ASN A 119 12.54 -1.80 3.19
C ASN A 119 12.49 -3.32 3.07
N ASP A 120 13.07 -3.97 4.06
CA ASP A 120 13.04 -5.41 4.30
C ASP A 120 12.14 -5.77 5.49
N ALA A 121 11.27 -4.82 5.90
CA ALA A 121 10.33 -5.01 7.00
C ALA A 121 9.07 -4.17 6.77
N TYR A 122 7.97 -4.63 7.34
CA TYR A 122 6.74 -3.86 7.45
C TYR A 122 6.26 -3.83 8.91
N TYR A 123 5.42 -2.88 9.22
CA TYR A 123 4.87 -2.66 10.55
C TYR A 123 3.39 -3.00 10.56
N VAL A 124 2.94 -3.65 11.61
CA VAL A 124 1.53 -3.91 11.88
C VAL A 124 1.08 -2.95 12.97
N LEU A 125 0.02 -2.21 12.68
CA LEU A 125 -0.55 -1.22 13.59
C LEU A 125 -1.96 -1.65 14.02
N ASP A 126 -2.31 -1.29 15.24
CA ASP A 126 -3.68 -1.42 15.74
C ASP A 126 -4.58 -0.39 15.07
N ARG A 127 -5.67 -0.84 14.45
CA ARG A 127 -6.60 0.06 13.76
C ARG A 127 -7.43 0.93 14.71
N GLY A 128 -7.49 0.58 15.99
CA GLY A 128 -8.22 1.35 16.99
C GLY A 128 -7.52 2.64 17.41
N ASN A 129 -6.18 2.63 17.47
CA ASN A 129 -5.39 3.76 17.98
C ASN A 129 -4.16 4.13 17.14
N GLY A 130 -3.82 3.33 16.11
CA GLY A 130 -2.68 3.57 15.23
C GLY A 130 -1.32 3.22 15.82
N GLU A 131 -1.24 2.59 16.99
CA GLU A 131 0.03 2.18 17.60
C GLU A 131 0.64 0.97 16.88
N ILE A 132 1.97 0.94 16.78
CA ILE A 132 2.69 -0.22 16.25
C ILE A 132 2.62 -1.36 17.26
N ILE A 133 2.01 -2.49 16.85
CA ILE A 133 1.89 -3.70 17.68
C ILE A 133 2.88 -4.80 17.28
N GLU A 134 3.40 -4.76 16.05
CA GLU A 134 4.35 -5.75 15.56
C GLU A 134 5.25 -5.15 14.46
N THR A 135 6.48 -5.67 14.36
CA THR A 135 7.40 -5.41 13.25
C THR A 135 7.78 -6.75 12.63
N VAL A 136 7.47 -6.93 11.36
CA VAL A 136 7.76 -8.15 10.62
C VAL A 136 8.92 -7.91 9.66
N GLY A 137 10.07 -8.53 9.93
CA GLY A 137 11.24 -8.50 9.06
C GLY A 137 11.22 -9.65 8.05
N ILE A 138 11.61 -9.37 6.81
CA ILE A 138 11.83 -10.38 5.78
C ILE A 138 13.34 -10.53 5.55
N ASP A 139 13.83 -11.74 5.68
CA ASP A 139 15.26 -12.00 5.51
C ASP A 139 15.60 -12.30 4.05
N PHE A 140 15.79 -11.25 3.26
CA PHE A 140 16.26 -11.37 1.88
C PHE A 140 17.76 -11.69 1.84
N GLU A 141 18.16 -12.61 0.96
CA GLU A 141 19.58 -12.95 0.79
C GLU A 141 20.44 -11.77 0.36
N ASN A 142 19.90 -10.88 -0.49
CA ASN A 142 20.59 -9.69 -0.99
C ASN A 142 19.92 -8.41 -0.49
N LYS A 143 19.81 -8.26 0.82
CA LYS A 143 19.24 -7.04 1.43
C LYS A 143 20.26 -5.91 1.54
N ALA A 144 19.78 -4.67 1.44
CA ALA A 144 20.62 -3.50 1.65
C ALA A 144 21.11 -3.40 3.10
N SER A 145 22.40 -3.11 3.27
CA SER A 145 22.90 -2.72 4.59
C SER A 145 22.32 -1.34 4.98
N ARG A 146 22.35 -1.01 6.28
CA ARG A 146 21.91 0.31 6.75
C ARG A 146 22.63 1.47 6.04
N LYS A 147 23.88 1.27 5.65
CA LYS A 147 24.67 2.28 4.92
C LYS A 147 24.18 2.42 3.48
N ASP A 148 23.85 1.31 2.86
CA ASP A 148 23.40 1.28 1.46
C ASP A 148 22.01 1.90 1.29
N LYS A 149 21.12 1.73 2.29
CA LYS A 149 19.80 2.38 2.32
C LYS A 149 19.85 3.92 2.29
N ASN A 150 21.02 4.51 2.62
CA ASN A 150 21.23 5.95 2.53
C ASN A 150 21.54 6.45 1.12
N ASP A 151 21.80 5.55 0.18
CA ASP A 151 22.08 5.89 -1.22
C ASP A 151 20.94 5.37 -2.12
N VAL A 152 20.02 6.26 -2.44
CA VAL A 152 18.85 5.95 -3.28
C VAL A 152 19.24 5.37 -4.65
N SER A 153 20.44 5.73 -5.16
CA SER A 153 20.92 5.20 -6.45
C SER A 153 21.22 3.70 -6.40
N LEU A 154 21.45 3.15 -5.21
CA LEU A 154 21.76 1.73 -5.00
C LEU A 154 20.53 0.87 -4.71
N ILE A 155 19.34 1.47 -4.54
CA ILE A 155 18.14 0.74 -4.10
C ILE A 155 17.84 -0.46 -4.99
N ASN A 156 17.91 -0.29 -6.30
CA ASN A 156 17.66 -1.35 -7.28
C ASN A 156 18.77 -2.43 -7.33
N SER A 157 19.84 -2.27 -6.55
CA SER A 157 20.89 -3.27 -6.41
C SER A 157 20.60 -4.32 -5.34
N PHE A 158 19.53 -4.12 -4.58
CA PHE A 158 19.15 -4.95 -3.43
C PHE A 158 17.73 -5.47 -3.56
N THR A 159 17.47 -6.59 -2.91
CA THR A 159 16.11 -7.13 -2.78
C THR A 159 15.39 -6.40 -1.63
N HIS A 160 14.19 -5.91 -1.90
CA HIS A 160 13.39 -5.18 -0.92
C HIS A 160 11.89 -5.25 -1.24
N LEU A 161 11.06 -4.81 -0.32
CA LEU A 161 9.63 -4.62 -0.57
C LEU A 161 9.41 -3.41 -1.49
N GLY A 162 8.69 -3.63 -2.57
CA GLY A 162 8.27 -2.60 -3.53
C GLY A 162 7.01 -1.86 -3.11
N SER A 163 6.16 -2.50 -2.30
CA SER A 163 4.92 -1.93 -1.79
C SER A 163 4.57 -2.49 -0.41
N VAL A 164 3.56 -1.91 0.23
CA VAL A 164 3.00 -2.47 1.46
C VAL A 164 2.37 -3.84 1.16
N PRO A 165 2.63 -4.87 1.99
CA PRO A 165 2.00 -6.17 1.84
C PRO A 165 0.48 -6.11 1.98
N ILE A 166 -0.22 -6.99 1.27
CA ILE A 166 -1.67 -7.17 1.37
C ILE A 166 -1.95 -8.53 1.99
N VAL A 167 -2.69 -8.52 3.09
CA VAL A 167 -3.06 -9.75 3.83
C VAL A 167 -4.47 -10.17 3.48
N CYS A 168 -4.68 -11.47 3.27
CA CYS A 168 -5.99 -12.09 3.10
C CYS A 168 -5.99 -13.49 3.73
N GLY A 169 -6.70 -13.67 4.83
CA GLY A 169 -6.65 -14.92 5.59
C GLY A 169 -5.24 -15.22 6.09
N ASP A 170 -4.73 -16.39 5.71
CA ASP A 170 -3.39 -16.85 6.04
C ASP A 170 -2.34 -16.50 4.96
N TYR A 171 -2.73 -15.71 3.97
CA TYR A 171 -1.88 -15.36 2.83
C TYR A 171 -1.42 -13.90 2.91
N LEU A 172 -0.19 -13.69 2.48
CA LEU A 172 0.45 -12.39 2.38
C LEU A 172 0.95 -12.19 0.95
N PHE A 173 0.39 -11.23 0.27
CA PHE A 173 0.92 -10.81 -1.03
C PHE A 173 1.94 -9.70 -0.84
N CYS A 174 3.13 -9.87 -1.42
CA CYS A 174 4.21 -8.88 -1.41
C CYS A 174 4.68 -8.59 -2.83
N ASP A 175 4.80 -7.32 -3.17
CA ASP A 175 5.62 -6.89 -4.29
C ASP A 175 7.07 -6.83 -3.83
N ILE A 176 7.95 -7.59 -4.49
CA ILE A 176 9.37 -7.68 -4.15
C ILE A 176 10.19 -7.26 -5.36
N THR A 177 10.96 -6.20 -5.18
CA THR A 177 11.91 -5.74 -6.17
C THR A 177 13.24 -6.45 -5.96
N THR A 178 13.81 -6.98 -7.03
CA THR A 178 15.14 -7.64 -7.03
C THR A 178 16.06 -6.93 -8.02
N LYS A 179 17.37 -7.13 -7.84
CA LYS A 179 18.40 -6.54 -8.73
C LYS A 179 18.21 -6.89 -10.20
N ASP A 180 17.78 -8.11 -10.49
CA ASP A 180 17.83 -8.66 -11.84
C ASP A 180 16.45 -8.77 -12.52
N ALA A 181 15.37 -8.59 -11.79
CA ALA A 181 14.01 -8.95 -12.26
C ALA A 181 12.99 -7.81 -12.25
N GLY A 182 13.35 -6.57 -12.10
CA GLY A 182 12.43 -5.43 -12.23
C GLY A 182 11.15 -5.45 -11.37
N GLY A 183 11.01 -6.39 -10.46
CA GLY A 183 9.89 -6.61 -9.56
C GLY A 183 9.38 -8.05 -9.61
N GLY A 184 9.23 -8.67 -8.45
CA GLY A 184 8.68 -10.02 -8.29
C GLY A 184 7.55 -10.00 -7.27
N TYR A 185 6.51 -10.78 -7.52
CA TYR A 185 5.39 -10.94 -6.61
C TYR A 185 5.56 -12.22 -5.82
N CYS A 186 5.34 -12.17 -4.54
CA CYS A 186 5.46 -13.33 -3.66
C CYS A 186 4.19 -13.53 -2.86
N LEU A 187 3.77 -14.76 -2.74
CA LEU A 187 2.66 -15.15 -1.90
C LEU A 187 3.18 -16.06 -0.80
N TYR A 188 2.93 -15.70 0.45
CA TYR A 188 3.28 -16.50 1.61
C TYR A 188 2.01 -17.01 2.27
N GLY A 189 1.90 -18.34 2.42
CA GLY A 189 0.83 -18.96 3.18
C GLY A 189 1.32 -19.33 4.57
N SER A 190 0.76 -18.76 5.62
CA SER A 190 1.19 -18.98 7.00
C SER A 190 1.09 -20.46 7.42
N ASN A 191 0.09 -21.17 6.90
CA ASN A 191 -0.14 -22.58 7.19
C ASN A 191 0.84 -23.54 6.49
N THR A 192 1.47 -23.09 5.41
CA THR A 192 2.39 -23.94 4.63
C THR A 192 3.84 -23.61 4.89
N ASN A 193 4.16 -22.53 5.59
CA ASN A 193 5.50 -21.96 5.68
C ASN A 193 6.21 -21.90 4.30
N GLY A 194 5.41 -21.83 3.26
CA GLY A 194 5.86 -21.86 1.88
C GLY A 194 5.88 -20.46 1.30
N PHE A 195 6.98 -20.13 0.65
CA PHE A 195 7.12 -18.91 -0.13
C PHE A 195 6.96 -19.29 -1.60
N VAL A 196 5.94 -18.76 -2.25
CA VAL A 196 5.73 -18.96 -3.68
C VAL A 196 6.10 -17.67 -4.38
N SER A 197 7.26 -17.67 -5.04
CA SER A 197 7.58 -16.61 -5.98
C SER A 197 6.79 -16.84 -7.28
N ASN A 198 6.37 -15.77 -7.91
CA ASN A 198 5.77 -15.86 -9.23
C ASN A 198 6.82 -16.40 -10.23
N PRO A 199 6.66 -17.62 -10.77
CA PRO A 199 7.61 -18.13 -11.74
C PRO A 199 7.52 -17.27 -13.00
N GLU A 200 8.63 -16.80 -13.49
CA GLU A 200 8.75 -16.16 -14.80
C GLU A 200 8.37 -17.15 -15.89
N ASN A 201 7.10 -17.23 -16.22
CA ASN A 201 6.64 -17.93 -17.42
C ASN A 201 6.63 -16.97 -18.61
N GLY A 202 7.77 -16.86 -19.29
CA GLY A 202 7.84 -16.20 -20.59
C GLY A 202 7.58 -14.69 -20.57
N GLY A 203 7.88 -13.99 -19.49
CA GLY A 203 7.80 -12.51 -19.40
C GLY A 203 6.41 -11.94 -19.17
N ARG A 204 5.43 -12.77 -18.79
CA ARG A 204 4.11 -12.31 -18.32
C ARG A 204 3.89 -12.83 -16.91
N ASN A 205 3.62 -11.92 -15.98
CA ASN A 205 3.19 -12.28 -14.63
C ASN A 205 1.85 -13.00 -14.69
N CYS A 206 1.82 -14.26 -14.24
CA CYS A 206 0.60 -15.05 -14.17
C CYS A 206 -0.22 -14.77 -12.91
N MET A 207 0.29 -13.95 -12.01
CA MET A 207 -0.37 -13.58 -10.76
C MET A 207 -1.14 -12.28 -10.94
N LEU A 208 -2.39 -12.32 -10.54
CA LEU A 208 -3.19 -11.11 -10.37
C LEU A 208 -2.64 -10.33 -9.19
N GLU A 209 -2.22 -9.12 -9.43
CA GLU A 209 -1.81 -8.22 -8.38
C GLU A 209 -3.03 -7.72 -7.61
N PRO A 210 -3.20 -8.06 -6.33
CA PRO A 210 -4.29 -7.51 -5.56
C PRO A 210 -4.06 -6.04 -5.27
N VAL A 211 -5.11 -5.26 -5.35
CA VAL A 211 -5.10 -3.85 -4.91
C VAL A 211 -5.48 -3.72 -3.45
N CYS A 212 -6.24 -4.66 -2.91
CA CYS A 212 -6.59 -4.74 -1.49
C CYS A 212 -7.11 -6.15 -1.16
N SER A 213 -7.50 -6.35 0.10
CA SER A 213 -8.34 -7.48 0.51
C SER A 213 -9.70 -6.97 0.99
N TYR A 214 -10.73 -7.77 0.75
CA TYR A 214 -12.08 -7.51 1.24
C TYR A 214 -12.70 -8.81 1.74
N ALA A 215 -13.15 -8.82 2.97
CA ALA A 215 -13.55 -10.03 3.70
C ALA A 215 -12.40 -11.08 3.63
N ASP A 216 -12.65 -12.24 3.05
CA ASP A 216 -11.67 -13.31 2.89
C ASP A 216 -11.18 -13.47 1.44
N SER A 217 -11.28 -12.40 0.62
CA SER A 217 -10.85 -12.39 -0.78
C SER A 217 -9.76 -11.37 -1.03
N PHE A 218 -8.81 -11.70 -1.90
CA PHE A 218 -8.03 -10.68 -2.59
C PHE A 218 -8.89 -9.99 -3.64
N VAL A 219 -8.64 -8.72 -3.87
CA VAL A 219 -9.34 -7.91 -4.87
C VAL A 219 -8.33 -7.35 -5.85
N SER A 220 -8.52 -7.64 -7.13
CA SER A 220 -7.76 -7.03 -8.24
C SER A 220 -8.67 -6.23 -9.14
N VAL A 221 -8.08 -5.30 -9.88
CA VAL A 221 -8.78 -4.49 -10.89
C VAL A 221 -8.40 -5.02 -12.26
N LEU A 222 -9.41 -5.31 -13.07
CA LEU A 222 -9.24 -5.60 -14.49
C LEU A 222 -9.60 -4.34 -15.27
N GLU A 223 -8.66 -3.90 -16.10
CA GLU A 223 -8.77 -2.65 -16.85
C GLU A 223 -9.11 -2.87 -18.31
N ASP A 224 -8.82 -4.06 -18.84
CA ASP A 224 -9.03 -4.39 -20.23
C ASP A 224 -9.38 -5.86 -20.47
N ARG A 225 -9.86 -6.15 -21.67
CA ARG A 225 -10.26 -7.48 -22.11
C ARG A 225 -9.08 -8.43 -22.28
N ASP A 226 -7.94 -7.94 -22.74
CA ASP A 226 -6.76 -8.78 -22.98
C ASP A 226 -6.21 -9.36 -21.66
N MET A 227 -6.22 -8.56 -20.61
CA MET A 227 -5.87 -9.01 -19.26
C MET A 227 -6.83 -10.09 -18.76
N TYR A 228 -8.13 -9.90 -18.96
CA TYR A 228 -9.15 -10.88 -18.58
C TYR A 228 -8.97 -12.20 -19.34
N ASP A 229 -8.85 -12.17 -20.66
CA ASP A 229 -8.69 -13.37 -21.48
C ASP A 229 -7.40 -14.13 -21.13
N PHE A 230 -6.33 -13.40 -20.80
CA PHE A 230 -5.09 -13.99 -20.30
C PHE A 230 -5.32 -14.75 -19.00
N ILE A 231 -5.99 -14.17 -18.01
CA ILE A 231 -6.27 -14.77 -16.71
C ILE A 231 -7.14 -16.03 -16.87
N VAL A 232 -8.19 -15.97 -17.71
CA VAL A 232 -9.04 -17.12 -18.02
C VAL A 232 -8.21 -18.24 -18.69
N SER A 233 -7.27 -17.89 -19.57
CA SER A 233 -6.39 -18.85 -20.23
C SER A 233 -5.45 -19.58 -19.26
N THR A 234 -5.18 -19.01 -18.07
CA THR A 234 -4.35 -19.63 -17.02
C THR A 234 -5.15 -20.52 -16.08
N GLY A 235 -6.46 -20.69 -16.31
CA GLY A 235 -7.30 -21.62 -15.57
C GLY A 235 -8.25 -20.97 -14.55
N PHE A 236 -8.31 -19.64 -14.50
CA PHE A 236 -9.34 -18.97 -13.71
C PHE A 236 -10.73 -19.22 -14.29
N GLN A 237 -11.72 -19.26 -13.39
CA GLN A 237 -13.11 -19.43 -13.81
C GLN A 237 -13.55 -18.24 -14.65
N LYS A 238 -14.18 -18.52 -15.77
CA LYS A 238 -14.76 -17.49 -16.62
C LYS A 238 -15.90 -16.76 -15.90
N ALA A 239 -15.88 -15.43 -15.92
CA ALA A 239 -16.95 -14.59 -15.39
C ALA A 239 -18.18 -14.62 -16.31
N GLY A 240 -19.29 -14.06 -15.84
CA GLY A 240 -20.50 -13.90 -16.66
C GLY A 240 -20.35 -12.86 -17.76
N GLU A 241 -21.25 -12.90 -18.74
CA GLU A 241 -21.27 -11.97 -19.90
C GLU A 241 -21.28 -10.49 -19.49
N ASP A 242 -21.87 -10.14 -18.35
CA ASP A 242 -21.91 -8.76 -17.86
C ASP A 242 -20.51 -8.19 -17.59
N ALA A 243 -19.59 -9.00 -17.03
CA ALA A 243 -18.22 -8.59 -16.80
C ALA A 243 -17.45 -8.41 -18.11
N GLU A 244 -17.67 -9.30 -19.08
CA GLU A 244 -17.06 -9.19 -20.40
C GLU A 244 -17.54 -7.94 -21.13
N ASN A 245 -18.86 -7.68 -21.14
CA ASN A 245 -19.45 -6.49 -21.72
C ASN A 245 -18.95 -5.19 -21.05
N ALA A 246 -18.75 -5.22 -19.72
CA ALA A 246 -18.20 -4.09 -18.99
C ALA A 246 -16.78 -3.77 -19.46
N LEU A 247 -15.90 -4.77 -19.57
CA LEU A 247 -14.54 -4.60 -20.09
C LEU A 247 -14.52 -4.13 -21.55
N ASP A 248 -15.37 -4.70 -22.39
CA ASP A 248 -15.50 -4.29 -23.81
C ASP A 248 -15.99 -2.84 -23.96
N SER A 249 -16.72 -2.33 -22.96
CA SER A 249 -17.14 -0.92 -22.89
C SER A 249 -16.10 0.02 -22.27
N GLY A 250 -14.94 -0.50 -21.87
CA GLY A 250 -13.89 0.26 -21.18
C GLY A 250 -14.18 0.56 -19.71
N SER A 251 -15.07 -0.20 -19.08
CA SER A 251 -15.33 -0.12 -17.66
C SER A 251 -14.33 -0.96 -16.86
N LEU A 252 -14.03 -0.52 -15.62
CA LEU A 252 -13.23 -1.32 -14.70
C LEU A 252 -14.07 -2.46 -14.11
N VAL A 253 -13.46 -3.64 -13.96
CA VAL A 253 -14.09 -4.79 -13.31
C VAL A 253 -13.26 -5.19 -12.08
N LEU A 254 -13.94 -5.38 -10.93
CA LEU A 254 -13.31 -5.89 -9.74
C LEU A 254 -13.38 -7.41 -9.74
N LEU A 255 -12.22 -8.04 -9.56
CA LEU A 255 -12.10 -9.48 -9.42
C LEU A 255 -11.83 -9.83 -7.95
N PHE A 256 -12.72 -10.64 -7.38
CA PHE A 256 -12.58 -11.21 -6.04
C PHE A 256 -12.13 -12.66 -6.17
N TYR A 257 -11.03 -13.02 -5.54
CA TYR A 257 -10.51 -14.38 -5.61
C TYR A 257 -9.92 -14.85 -4.29
N HIS A 258 -9.95 -16.15 -4.10
CA HIS A 258 -9.38 -16.85 -2.95
C HIS A 258 -8.20 -17.70 -3.40
N MET A 259 -7.23 -17.85 -2.51
CA MET A 259 -6.19 -18.85 -2.67
C MET A 259 -6.74 -20.21 -2.17
N ILE A 260 -6.51 -21.26 -2.94
CA ILE A 260 -6.95 -22.62 -2.66
C ILE A 260 -5.78 -23.43 -2.10
#